data_dbe270fb17d73747f7eb141885ab218d
#
_entry.id   dbe270fb17d73747f7eb141885ab218d
#
_cell.length_a   1.000
_cell.length_b   1.000
_cell.length_c   1.000
_cell.angle_alpha   90.00
_cell.angle_beta   90.00
_cell.angle_gamma   90.00
#
_symmetry.space_group_name_H-M   'P 1'
#
loop_
_entity.id
_entity.type
_entity.pdbx_description
1 polymer ?
#
loop_
_entity_poly.entity_id
_entity_poly.type
_entity_poly.pdbx_seq_one_letter_code
_entity_poly.pdbx_strand_id
1 'polypeptide(L)'
;MRHTSRITFLVAGLLATTGVLAHHSAVAEYDLDKPVSISGTIKRVEWQNPHIWYYLDVKEKDGGLSEWGVSGGAPGQLMRRGITKDVLQVGAVVSVEGFRARDGSKNMTGRRVTFADGRDVFTAGPEQQR
;
A
#
# COMPACT_ATOMS: atom_id res chain seq x y z
N MET A 1 -72.93 6.30 16.25
CA MET A 1 -71.87 5.39 15.93
C MET A 1 -70.72 6.20 15.39
N ARG A 2 -69.63 6.34 16.16
CA ARG A 2 -68.46 7.13 15.76
C ARG A 2 -67.36 6.15 15.35
N HIS A 3 -67.05 6.12 14.04
CA HIS A 3 -65.91 5.36 13.51
C HIS A 3 -64.62 6.22 13.63
N THR A 4 -63.79 5.89 14.57
CA THR A 4 -62.46 6.44 14.70
C THR A 4 -61.49 5.68 13.77
N SER A 5 -61.18 6.30 12.65
CA SER A 5 -60.18 5.78 11.71
C SER A 5 -58.79 6.04 12.31
N ARG A 6 -58.06 4.96 12.67
CA ARG A 6 -56.66 5.01 13.08
C ARG A 6 -55.78 4.98 11.85
N ILE A 7 -55.21 6.12 11.50
CA ILE A 7 -54.20 6.22 10.46
C ILE A 7 -52.87 5.82 11.08
N THR A 8 -52.35 4.64 10.69
CA THR A 8 -51.04 4.18 11.07
C THR A 8 -50.02 4.74 10.06
N PHE A 9 -49.21 5.69 10.50
CA PHE A 9 -48.06 6.19 9.71
C PHE A 9 -46.92 5.18 9.79
N LEU A 10 -46.69 4.50 8.69
CA LEU A 10 -45.51 3.64 8.49
C LEU A 10 -44.37 4.54 8.06
N VAL A 11 -43.47 4.86 8.99
CA VAL A 11 -42.22 5.58 8.68
C VAL A 11 -41.22 4.52 8.17
N ALA A 12 -41.10 4.41 6.85
CA ALA A 12 -40.05 3.62 6.22
C ALA A 12 -38.74 4.40 6.33
N GLY A 13 -37.93 4.06 7.33
CA GLY A 13 -36.57 4.57 7.46
C GLY A 13 -35.67 4.02 6.36
N LEU A 14 -35.35 4.84 5.35
CA LEU A 14 -34.41 4.54 4.30
C LEU A 14 -32.99 4.67 4.89
N LEU A 15 -32.42 3.56 5.37
CA LEU A 15 -31.02 3.49 5.76
C LEU A 15 -30.18 3.50 4.46
N ALA A 16 -29.79 4.70 4.04
CA ALA A 16 -28.78 4.88 3.01
C ALA A 16 -27.41 4.46 3.59
N THR A 17 -27.03 3.21 3.38
CA THR A 17 -25.65 2.76 3.61
C THR A 17 -24.77 3.40 2.54
N THR A 18 -24.19 4.56 2.85
CA THR A 18 -23.10 5.10 2.05
C THR A 18 -21.89 4.20 2.24
N GLY A 19 -21.71 3.26 1.34
CA GLY A 19 -20.46 2.52 1.21
C GLY A 19 -19.37 3.54 0.92
N VAL A 20 -18.55 3.85 1.92
CA VAL A 20 -17.33 4.62 1.72
C VAL A 20 -16.39 3.75 0.89
N LEU A 21 -16.44 3.95 -0.44
CA LEU A 21 -15.45 3.39 -1.36
C LEU A 21 -14.14 4.16 -1.15
N ALA A 22 -13.44 3.83 -0.08
CA ALA A 22 -12.07 4.30 0.14
C ALA A 22 -11.09 3.50 -0.73
N HIS A 23 -11.35 3.46 -2.04
CA HIS A 23 -10.34 3.10 -3.02
C HIS A 23 -9.58 4.38 -3.34
N HIS A 24 -8.62 4.72 -2.50
CA HIS A 24 -7.57 5.63 -2.92
C HIS A 24 -6.86 4.93 -4.08
N SER A 25 -7.09 5.42 -5.31
CA SER A 25 -6.40 4.84 -6.46
C SER A 25 -4.90 5.11 -6.28
N ALA A 26 -4.05 4.15 -6.62
CA ALA A 26 -2.60 4.33 -6.58
C ALA A 26 -2.16 5.56 -7.37
N VAL A 27 -2.89 5.90 -8.44
CA VAL A 27 -2.69 7.10 -9.26
C VAL A 27 -2.93 8.39 -8.48
N ALA A 28 -3.84 8.40 -7.51
CA ALA A 28 -4.07 9.57 -6.66
C ALA A 28 -2.94 9.78 -5.64
N GLU A 29 -2.34 8.70 -5.17
CA GLU A 29 -1.34 8.71 -4.11
C GLU A 29 0.10 8.80 -4.64
N TYR A 30 0.39 8.13 -5.78
CA TYR A 30 1.73 8.05 -6.35
C TYR A 30 1.80 8.71 -7.73
N ASP A 31 2.96 9.30 -8.03
CA ASP A 31 3.21 9.97 -9.30
C ASP A 31 3.87 8.99 -10.29
N LEU A 32 3.07 8.45 -11.20
CA LEU A 32 3.52 7.45 -12.17
C LEU A 32 4.50 8.01 -13.22
N ASP A 33 4.56 9.33 -13.35
CA ASP A 33 5.52 10.00 -14.21
C ASP A 33 6.87 10.26 -13.50
N LYS A 34 6.95 9.92 -12.21
CA LYS A 34 8.16 10.05 -11.40
C LYS A 34 8.66 8.68 -10.89
N PRO A 35 9.26 7.88 -11.77
CA PRO A 35 9.92 6.66 -11.32
C PRO A 35 11.06 7.02 -10.38
N VAL A 36 11.23 6.20 -9.35
CA VAL A 36 12.28 6.34 -8.36
C VAL A 36 12.90 4.98 -8.07
N SER A 37 14.20 4.99 -7.86
CA SER A 37 14.96 3.83 -7.40
C SER A 37 15.73 4.23 -6.14
N ILE A 38 15.58 3.43 -5.09
CA ILE A 38 16.29 3.62 -3.83
C ILE A 38 17.00 2.34 -3.44
N SER A 39 18.11 2.47 -2.72
CA SER A 39 18.83 1.33 -2.16
C SER A 39 19.03 1.54 -0.68
N GLY A 40 18.82 0.50 0.11
CA GLY A 40 18.94 0.60 1.55
C GLY A 40 18.79 -0.73 2.25
N THR A 41 18.81 -0.68 3.58
CA THR A 41 18.64 -1.85 4.43
C THR A 41 17.22 -1.89 4.96
N ILE A 42 16.55 -3.03 4.87
CA ILE A 42 15.21 -3.21 5.45
C ILE A 42 15.30 -3.09 6.96
N LYS A 43 14.61 -2.09 7.51
CA LYS A 43 14.58 -1.80 8.94
C LYS A 43 13.40 -2.48 9.64
N ARG A 44 12.24 -2.49 9.00
CA ARG A 44 11.02 -3.15 9.47
C ARG A 44 10.08 -3.48 8.34
N VAL A 45 9.20 -4.44 8.57
CA VAL A 45 8.15 -4.85 7.63
C VAL A 45 6.84 -4.96 8.39
N GLU A 46 5.81 -4.30 7.88
CA GLU A 46 4.43 -4.38 8.35
C GLU A 46 3.63 -5.22 7.38
N TRP A 47 3.34 -6.45 7.78
CA TRP A 47 2.60 -7.41 6.96
C TRP A 47 1.11 -7.38 7.30
N GLN A 48 0.39 -6.43 6.72
CA GLN A 48 -1.00 -6.16 7.02
C GLN A 48 -1.82 -5.77 5.79
N ASN A 49 -3.15 -5.89 5.88
CA ASN A 49 -4.07 -5.40 4.87
C ASN A 49 -4.27 -3.87 5.00
N PRO A 50 -4.55 -3.15 3.91
CA PRO A 50 -4.74 -3.63 2.53
C PRO A 50 -3.43 -3.90 1.78
N HIS A 51 -2.31 -3.34 2.22
CA HIS A 51 -0.98 -3.49 1.61
C HIS A 51 0.07 -3.72 2.67
N ILE A 52 1.12 -4.51 2.31
CA ILE A 52 2.31 -4.55 3.15
C ILE A 52 3.05 -3.22 3.05
N TRP A 53 3.74 -2.87 4.12
CA TRP A 53 4.70 -1.79 4.13
C TRP A 53 6.05 -2.31 4.58
N TYR A 54 7.11 -1.86 3.94
CA TYR A 54 8.46 -2.10 4.41
C TYR A 54 9.24 -0.80 4.36
N TYR A 55 10.12 -0.64 5.32
CA TYR A 55 10.84 0.61 5.57
C TYR A 55 12.32 0.38 5.44
N LEU A 56 12.97 1.25 4.68
CA LEU A 56 14.40 1.17 4.39
C LEU A 56 15.14 2.32 5.03
N ASP A 57 16.28 2.02 5.66
CA ASP A 57 17.29 3.03 5.94
C ASP A 57 18.11 3.25 4.67
N VAL A 58 17.95 4.43 4.08
CA VAL A 58 18.60 4.84 2.81
C VAL A 58 19.69 5.86 3.11
N LYS A 59 20.89 5.63 2.59
CA LYS A 59 21.98 6.57 2.70
C LYS A 59 21.79 7.71 1.71
N GLU A 60 21.72 8.94 2.22
CA GLU A 60 21.59 10.14 1.41
C GLU A 60 22.95 10.62 0.88
N LYS A 61 22.92 11.52 -0.11
CA LYS A 61 24.13 12.05 -0.75
C LYS A 61 25.05 12.81 0.22
N ASP A 62 24.46 13.41 1.26
CA ASP A 62 25.19 14.13 2.32
C ASP A 62 25.79 13.20 3.39
N GLY A 63 25.60 11.88 3.25
CA GLY A 63 26.06 10.85 4.18
C GLY A 63 25.10 10.56 5.33
N GLY A 64 23.99 11.30 5.47
CA GLY A 64 22.93 11.03 6.42
C GLY A 64 22.13 9.79 6.05
N LEU A 65 21.33 9.30 7.01
CA LEU A 65 20.35 8.24 6.77
C LEU A 65 18.94 8.83 6.78
N SER A 66 18.11 8.36 5.90
CA SER A 66 16.67 8.65 5.92
C SER A 66 15.85 7.38 5.82
N GLU A 67 14.71 7.37 6.50
CA GLU A 67 13.75 6.28 6.38
C GLU A 67 12.84 6.52 5.18
N TRP A 68 12.76 5.51 4.31
CA TRP A 68 11.82 5.47 3.20
C TRP A 68 10.77 4.41 3.45
N GLY A 69 9.49 4.80 3.33
CA GLY A 69 8.36 3.88 3.36
C GLY A 69 8.04 3.36 1.97
N VAL A 70 7.91 2.05 1.84
CA VAL A 70 7.56 1.39 0.57
C VAL A 70 6.28 0.60 0.74
N SER A 71 5.24 0.98 0.00
CA SER A 71 4.00 0.22 -0.10
C SER A 71 4.18 -0.90 -1.12
N GLY A 72 3.85 -2.12 -0.72
CA GLY A 72 3.82 -3.29 -1.60
C GLY A 72 2.41 -3.70 -1.98
N GLY A 73 2.26 -4.94 -2.43
CA GLY A 73 0.96 -5.52 -2.73
C GLY A 73 0.18 -5.97 -1.50
N ALA A 74 -1.03 -6.48 -1.72
CA ALA A 74 -1.82 -7.06 -0.64
C ALA A 74 -1.21 -8.39 -0.15
N PRO A 75 -1.15 -8.65 1.17
CA PRO A 75 -0.53 -9.85 1.73
C PRO A 75 -0.98 -11.15 1.07
N GLY A 76 -2.29 -11.33 0.89
CA GLY A 76 -2.84 -12.54 0.29
C GLY A 76 -2.45 -12.75 -1.18
N GLN A 77 -2.29 -11.67 -1.94
CA GLN A 77 -1.82 -11.75 -3.34
C GLN A 77 -0.32 -12.11 -3.40
N LEU A 78 0.49 -11.51 -2.54
CA LEU A 78 1.92 -11.78 -2.46
C LEU A 78 2.17 -13.24 -2.07
N MET A 79 1.46 -13.75 -1.06
CA MET A 79 1.56 -15.14 -0.62
C MET A 79 1.21 -16.13 -1.73
N ARG A 80 0.17 -15.88 -2.52
CA ARG A 80 -0.17 -16.73 -3.68
C ARG A 80 0.92 -16.75 -4.75
N ARG A 81 1.78 -15.74 -4.78
CA ARG A 81 2.94 -15.63 -5.69
C ARG A 81 4.24 -16.15 -5.06
N GLY A 82 4.16 -16.77 -3.87
CA GLY A 82 5.32 -17.28 -3.15
C GLY A 82 6.12 -16.22 -2.39
N ILE A 83 5.61 -14.99 -2.31
CA ILE A 83 6.26 -13.91 -1.56
C ILE A 83 5.68 -13.91 -0.15
N THR A 84 6.45 -14.43 0.78
CA THR A 84 6.07 -14.56 2.19
C THR A 84 6.86 -13.59 3.07
N LYS A 85 6.55 -13.56 4.36
CA LYS A 85 7.29 -12.76 5.35
C LYS A 85 8.78 -13.06 5.37
N ASP A 86 9.16 -14.29 5.02
CA ASP A 86 10.56 -14.73 5.02
C ASP A 86 11.38 -14.19 3.85
N VAL A 87 10.73 -13.62 2.84
CA VAL A 87 11.39 -13.03 1.68
C VAL A 87 11.92 -11.64 1.97
N LEU A 88 11.11 -10.79 2.63
CA LEU A 88 11.48 -9.41 2.98
C LEU A 88 11.97 -9.38 4.44
N GLN A 89 13.20 -9.80 4.68
CA GLN A 89 13.74 -9.87 6.04
C GLN A 89 14.39 -8.56 6.47
N VAL A 90 14.20 -8.22 7.75
CA VAL A 90 14.91 -7.10 8.38
C VAL A 90 16.42 -7.36 8.31
N GLY A 91 17.18 -6.33 7.96
CA GLY A 91 18.63 -6.39 7.78
C GLY A 91 19.06 -6.73 6.34
N ALA A 92 18.16 -7.15 5.46
CA ALA A 92 18.50 -7.38 4.05
C ALA A 92 18.78 -6.05 3.34
N VAL A 93 19.83 -6.04 2.53
CA VAL A 93 20.16 -4.92 1.63
C VAL A 93 19.46 -5.13 0.31
N VAL A 94 18.69 -4.15 -0.12
CA VAL A 94 17.87 -4.22 -1.32
C VAL A 94 17.91 -2.92 -2.12
N SER A 95 17.65 -3.03 -3.41
CA SER A 95 17.27 -1.93 -4.28
C SER A 95 15.79 -2.06 -4.61
N VAL A 96 15.06 -0.96 -4.53
CA VAL A 96 13.62 -0.91 -4.82
C VAL A 96 13.36 0.08 -5.92
N GLU A 97 12.67 -0.37 -6.96
CA GLU A 97 12.16 0.45 -8.05
C GLU A 97 10.65 0.64 -7.90
N GLY A 98 10.16 1.83 -8.20
CA GLY A 98 8.74 2.15 -8.12
C GLY A 98 8.44 3.60 -8.41
N PHE A 99 7.39 4.14 -7.79
CA PHE A 99 6.94 5.51 -8.02
C PHE A 99 6.80 6.27 -6.71
N ARG A 100 7.24 7.52 -6.72
CA ARG A 100 7.23 8.38 -5.54
C ARG A 100 5.84 8.85 -5.17
N ALA A 101 5.59 9.06 -3.88
CA ALA A 101 4.38 9.70 -3.39
C ALA A 101 4.26 11.15 -3.92
N ARG A 102 3.04 11.55 -4.29
CA ARG A 102 2.75 12.88 -4.85
C ARG A 102 2.93 14.01 -3.83
N ASP A 103 2.78 13.71 -2.56
CA ASP A 103 2.95 14.68 -1.47
C ASP A 103 4.40 15.08 -1.22
N GLY A 104 5.36 14.49 -1.95
CA GLY A 104 6.78 14.76 -1.82
C GLY A 104 7.46 14.08 -0.63
N SER A 105 6.72 13.30 0.16
CA SER A 105 7.28 12.53 1.26
C SER A 105 8.30 11.47 0.78
N LYS A 106 9.03 10.90 1.71
CA LYS A 106 9.92 9.75 1.45
C LYS A 106 9.14 8.44 1.47
N ASN A 107 8.03 8.42 0.71
CA ASN A 107 7.22 7.24 0.46
C ASN A 107 7.17 6.92 -1.02
N MET A 108 7.02 5.65 -1.33
CA MET A 108 6.87 5.16 -2.70
C MET A 108 6.01 3.91 -2.75
N THR A 109 5.45 3.61 -3.91
CA THR A 109 4.94 2.27 -4.19
C THR A 109 6.05 1.45 -4.82
N GLY A 110 6.38 0.30 -4.23
CA GLY A 110 7.42 -0.60 -4.73
C GLY A 110 6.86 -1.56 -5.77
N ARG A 111 7.56 -1.68 -6.88
CA ARG A 111 7.22 -2.64 -7.95
C ARG A 111 8.17 -3.80 -8.02
N ARG A 112 9.46 -3.53 -7.89
CA ARG A 112 10.53 -4.52 -7.93
C ARG A 112 11.46 -4.33 -6.75
N VAL A 113 11.85 -5.43 -6.15
CA VAL A 113 12.88 -5.49 -5.11
C VAL A 113 13.98 -6.39 -5.62
N THR A 114 15.19 -5.85 -5.75
CA THR A 114 16.39 -6.61 -6.11
C THR A 114 17.25 -6.76 -4.88
N PHE A 115 17.56 -8.00 -4.50
CA PHE A 115 18.44 -8.31 -3.38
C PHE A 115 19.92 -8.25 -3.79
N ALA A 116 20.81 -8.15 -2.79
CA ALA A 116 22.26 -8.10 -3.04
C ALA A 116 22.80 -9.33 -3.78
N ASP A 117 22.12 -10.47 -3.70
CA ASP A 117 22.47 -11.70 -4.42
C ASP A 117 21.92 -11.76 -5.87
N GLY A 118 21.28 -10.68 -6.33
CA GLY A 118 20.70 -10.56 -7.67
C GLY A 118 19.29 -11.13 -7.84
N ARG A 119 18.68 -11.69 -6.79
CA ARG A 119 17.28 -12.15 -6.87
C ARG A 119 16.33 -10.98 -6.96
N ASP A 120 15.39 -11.07 -7.87
CA ASP A 120 14.31 -10.10 -8.04
C ASP A 120 13.00 -10.62 -7.47
N VAL A 121 12.28 -9.74 -6.78
CA VAL A 121 10.93 -9.98 -6.29
C VAL A 121 10.02 -8.84 -6.71
N PHE A 122 8.91 -9.17 -7.34
CA PHE A 122 7.89 -8.18 -7.71
C PHE A 122 6.89 -8.04 -6.56
N THR A 123 6.95 -6.93 -5.87
CA THR A 123 5.99 -6.53 -4.83
C THR A 123 4.94 -5.58 -5.38
N ALA A 124 4.60 -5.73 -6.65
CA ALA A 124 3.75 -4.81 -7.41
C ALA A 124 2.66 -4.18 -6.55
N GLY A 125 2.64 -2.87 -6.56
CA GLY A 125 1.62 -2.06 -5.92
C GLY A 125 0.23 -2.26 -6.54
N PRO A 126 -0.78 -1.56 -6.03
CA PRO A 126 -2.19 -1.74 -6.39
C PRO A 126 -2.53 -1.57 -7.88
N GLU A 127 -1.60 -1.09 -8.67
CA GLU A 127 -1.79 -0.75 -10.07
C GLU A 127 -1.87 -1.94 -11.03
N GLN A 128 -1.39 -3.11 -10.65
CA GLN A 128 -1.45 -4.31 -11.49
C GLN A 128 -2.74 -5.13 -11.25
N GLN A 129 -3.74 -4.53 -10.64
CA GLN A 129 -5.06 -5.16 -10.40
C GLN A 129 -6.11 -4.80 -11.47
N ARG A 130 -5.68 -4.32 -12.64
CA ARG A 130 -6.57 -4.09 -13.79
C ARG A 130 -6.59 -5.28 -14.72
#